data_edf8b88dca79fae771f637db0ff4f56c
#
_entry.id   edf8b88dca79fae771f637db0ff4f56c
#
_cell.length_a   1.000
_cell.length_b   1.000
_cell.length_c   1.000
_cell.angle_alpha   90.00
_cell.angle_beta   90.00
_cell.angle_gamma   90.00
#
_symmetry.space_group_name_H-M   'P 1'
#
loop_
_entity.id
_entity.type
_entity.pdbx_description
1 polymer ?
#
loop_
_entity_poly.entity_id
_entity_poly.type
_entity_poly.pdbx_seq_one_letter_code
_entity_poly.pdbx_strand_id
1 'polypeptide(L)'
;GYVRGDRFLQLGLRGYWPDDATLNWMRDQGMRSYEMTEIHHRGLKAVLDESFATLTKDCDGVFLSVDIDVVDPGMAPGTGTPEPGGMTSRELLEAVRRICLELPVVGIDVVEVSPPFDSADITAILANRVVLEAVSAIAKRKSGGSYSPTQNLLDR
;
A
#
# COMPACT_ATOMS: atom_id res chain seq x y z
N GLY A 1 -10.39 -20.88 6.90
CA GLY A 1 -10.22 -19.92 5.84
C GLY A 1 -8.82 -19.98 5.24
N TYR A 2 -8.68 -19.47 4.02
CA TYR A 2 -7.40 -19.45 3.31
C TYR A 2 -6.52 -18.26 3.75
N VAL A 3 -7.14 -17.20 4.29
CA VAL A 3 -6.45 -16.04 4.85
C VAL A 3 -6.84 -15.89 6.31
N ARG A 4 -5.85 -15.81 7.17
CA ARG A 4 -6.05 -15.56 8.60
C ARG A 4 -6.20 -14.06 8.84
N GLY A 5 -7.07 -13.66 9.76
CA GLY A 5 -7.26 -12.23 10.08
C GLY A 5 -5.97 -11.55 10.58
N ASP A 6 -5.16 -12.26 11.39
CA ASP A 6 -3.87 -11.76 11.89
C ASP A 6 -2.76 -11.65 10.81
N ARG A 7 -3.10 -11.97 9.55
CA ARG A 7 -2.28 -11.77 8.35
C ARG A 7 -2.94 -10.81 7.36
N PHE A 8 -4.01 -10.15 7.78
CA PHE A 8 -4.67 -9.10 7.02
C PHE A 8 -4.29 -7.74 7.61
N LEU A 9 -3.52 -6.97 6.86
CA LEU A 9 -3.04 -5.66 7.28
C LEU A 9 -3.60 -4.58 6.37
N GLN A 10 -4.01 -3.47 6.96
CA GLN A 10 -4.45 -2.28 6.24
C GLN A 10 -3.53 -1.11 6.57
N LEU A 11 -3.13 -0.35 5.56
CA LEU A 11 -2.28 0.82 5.71
C LEU A 11 -2.96 2.03 5.09
N GLY A 12 -3.10 3.10 5.86
CA GLY A 12 -3.58 4.38 5.36
C GLY A 12 -5.05 4.68 5.59
N LEU A 13 -5.74 3.89 6.42
CA LEU A 13 -7.12 4.18 6.79
C LEU A 13 -7.23 5.56 7.45
N ARG A 14 -8.32 6.26 7.14
CA ARG A 14 -8.69 7.55 7.73
C ARG A 14 -10.18 7.83 7.52
N GLY A 15 -10.67 8.92 8.10
CA GLY A 15 -12.08 9.27 8.06
C GLY A 15 -12.88 8.63 9.19
N TYR A 16 -14.20 8.55 9.03
CA TYR A 16 -15.15 8.11 10.07
C TYR A 16 -15.73 6.72 9.81
N TRP A 17 -15.14 5.99 8.94
CA TRP A 17 -15.52 4.64 8.56
C TRP A 17 -14.36 3.67 8.83
N PRO A 18 -14.59 2.43 9.25
CA PRO A 18 -15.89 1.78 9.48
C PRO A 18 -16.52 2.08 10.84
N ASP A 19 -17.77 1.61 11.05
CA ASP A 19 -18.50 1.76 12.31
C ASP A 19 -17.91 0.88 13.44
N ASP A 20 -18.35 1.14 14.67
CA ASP A 20 -17.85 0.44 15.87
C ASP A 20 -18.07 -1.08 15.80
N ALA A 21 -19.16 -1.56 15.20
CA ALA A 21 -19.44 -2.98 15.10
C ALA A 21 -18.44 -3.66 14.17
N THR A 22 -18.12 -3.03 13.05
CA THR A 22 -17.12 -3.49 12.08
C THR A 22 -15.72 -3.44 12.70
N LEU A 23 -15.35 -2.36 13.39
CA LEU A 23 -14.07 -2.24 14.10
C LEU A 23 -13.88 -3.35 15.15
N ASN A 24 -14.94 -3.64 15.91
CA ASN A 24 -14.91 -4.74 16.88
C ASN A 24 -14.70 -6.09 16.21
N TRP A 25 -15.41 -6.34 15.11
CA TRP A 25 -15.24 -7.57 14.34
C TRP A 25 -13.81 -7.70 13.79
N MET A 26 -13.25 -6.64 13.20
CA MET A 26 -11.86 -6.63 12.70
C MET A 26 -10.87 -6.95 13.81
N ARG A 27 -11.04 -6.37 15.00
CA ARG A 27 -10.22 -6.67 16.17
C ARG A 27 -10.33 -8.13 16.60
N ASP A 28 -11.53 -8.68 16.61
CA ASP A 28 -11.78 -10.09 16.99
C ASP A 28 -11.16 -11.07 15.98
N GLN A 29 -11.00 -10.67 14.72
CA GLN A 29 -10.25 -11.42 13.71
C GLN A 29 -8.71 -11.26 13.83
N GLY A 30 -8.24 -10.37 14.70
CA GLY A 30 -6.81 -10.08 14.85
C GLY A 30 -6.23 -9.22 13.71
N MET A 31 -7.09 -8.55 12.93
CA MET A 31 -6.65 -7.66 11.85
C MET A 31 -5.88 -6.46 12.40
N ARG A 32 -4.89 -6.00 11.66
CA ARG A 32 -4.11 -4.82 12.03
C ARG A 32 -4.29 -3.71 10.99
N SER A 33 -4.77 -2.57 11.44
CA SER A 33 -4.89 -1.36 10.65
C SER A 33 -3.89 -0.31 11.14
N TYR A 34 -3.09 0.22 10.20
CA TYR A 34 -2.21 1.35 10.43
C TYR A 34 -2.88 2.58 9.83
N GLU A 35 -3.50 3.39 10.68
CA GLU A 35 -4.15 4.63 10.25
C GLU A 35 -3.13 5.66 9.76
N MET A 36 -3.58 6.60 8.91
CA MET A 36 -2.70 7.66 8.42
C MET A 36 -2.06 8.48 9.54
N THR A 37 -2.78 8.70 10.65
CA THR A 37 -2.23 9.37 11.85
C THR A 37 -1.03 8.62 12.42
N GLU A 38 -1.13 7.29 12.53
CA GLU A 38 -0.02 6.46 13.01
C GLU A 38 1.15 6.48 12.02
N ILE A 39 0.88 6.35 10.71
CA ILE A 39 1.90 6.40 9.66
C ILE A 39 2.63 7.74 9.68
N HIS A 40 1.89 8.84 9.85
CA HIS A 40 2.46 10.18 9.94
C HIS A 40 3.42 10.34 11.14
N HIS A 41 3.01 9.86 12.31
CA HIS A 41 3.82 10.02 13.53
C HIS A 41 5.02 9.06 13.61
N ARG A 42 4.87 7.83 13.12
CA ARG A 42 5.93 6.80 13.17
C ARG A 42 6.85 6.82 11.94
N GLY A 43 6.36 7.38 10.85
CA GLY A 43 6.98 7.30 9.53
C GLY A 43 6.65 5.99 8.80
N LEU A 44 6.43 6.09 7.49
CA LEU A 44 6.08 4.96 6.62
C LEU A 44 7.07 3.80 6.73
N LYS A 45 8.37 4.10 6.81
CA LYS A 45 9.41 3.06 6.93
C LYS A 45 9.19 2.14 8.13
N ALA A 46 8.95 2.71 9.32
CA ALA A 46 8.78 1.94 10.54
C ALA A 46 7.52 1.05 10.49
N VAL A 47 6.43 1.58 9.91
CA VAL A 47 5.18 0.84 9.71
C VAL A 47 5.38 -0.32 8.73
N LEU A 48 6.07 -0.10 7.62
CA LEU A 48 6.38 -1.17 6.66
C LEU A 48 7.28 -2.25 7.27
N ASP A 49 8.30 -1.89 8.02
CA ASP A 49 9.20 -2.85 8.68
C ASP A 49 8.42 -3.78 9.63
N GLU A 50 7.50 -3.23 10.44
CA GLU A 50 6.62 -4.00 11.33
C GLU A 50 5.63 -4.88 10.54
N SER A 51 5.04 -4.33 9.48
CA SER A 51 4.13 -5.06 8.59
C SER A 51 4.83 -6.27 7.94
N PHE A 52 6.06 -6.10 7.48
CA PHE A 52 6.84 -7.18 6.86
C PHE A 52 7.16 -8.29 7.85
N ALA A 53 7.54 -7.93 9.07
CA ALA A 53 7.78 -8.91 10.14
C ALA A 53 6.52 -9.75 10.47
N THR A 54 5.33 -9.17 10.31
CA THR A 54 4.06 -9.86 10.50
C THR A 54 3.72 -10.75 9.29
N LEU A 55 3.84 -10.21 8.06
CA LEU A 55 3.42 -10.89 6.83
C LEU A 55 4.37 -12.03 6.41
N THR A 56 5.63 -12.01 6.82
CA THR A 56 6.58 -13.08 6.50
C THR A 56 6.51 -14.26 7.45
N LYS A 57 5.75 -14.15 8.53
CA LYS A 57 5.63 -15.20 9.53
C LYS A 57 4.52 -16.20 9.15
N ASP A 58 4.91 -17.43 8.81
CA ASP A 58 3.99 -18.52 8.46
C ASP A 58 3.06 -18.18 7.27
N CYS A 59 3.61 -17.50 6.24
CA CYS A 59 2.90 -17.15 5.00
C CYS A 59 3.69 -17.62 3.77
N ASP A 60 3.01 -18.29 2.84
CA ASP A 60 3.60 -18.76 1.58
C ASP A 60 3.71 -17.64 0.52
N GLY A 61 2.84 -16.64 0.60
CA GLY A 61 2.80 -15.52 -0.33
C GLY A 61 1.94 -14.37 0.18
N VAL A 62 2.12 -13.21 -0.42
CA VAL A 62 1.41 -11.97 -0.10
C VAL A 62 0.60 -11.53 -1.31
N PHE A 63 -0.68 -11.21 -1.12
CA PHE A 63 -1.49 -10.49 -2.08
C PHE A 63 -1.50 -9.01 -1.68
N LEU A 64 -1.20 -8.12 -2.63
CA LEU A 64 -1.22 -6.67 -2.41
C LEU A 64 -2.41 -6.07 -3.16
N SER A 65 -3.37 -5.51 -2.43
CA SER A 65 -4.41 -4.66 -2.99
C SER A 65 -4.06 -3.19 -2.76
N VAL A 66 -4.01 -2.42 -3.83
CA VAL A 66 -3.72 -0.99 -3.80
C VAL A 66 -4.99 -0.24 -4.15
N ASP A 67 -5.65 0.27 -3.12
CA ASP A 67 -6.74 1.21 -3.28
C ASP A 67 -6.16 2.60 -3.53
N ILE A 68 -6.53 3.22 -4.66
CA ILE A 68 -5.92 4.50 -5.05
C ILE A 68 -6.34 5.64 -4.14
N ASP A 69 -7.46 5.51 -3.45
CA ASP A 69 -7.96 6.52 -2.51
C ASP A 69 -7.13 6.63 -1.22
N VAL A 70 -6.19 5.70 -0.98
CA VAL A 70 -5.18 5.86 0.08
C VAL A 70 -4.36 7.14 -0.08
N VAL A 71 -4.27 7.63 -1.32
CA VAL A 71 -3.57 8.87 -1.66
C VAL A 71 -4.47 10.07 -1.36
N ASP A 72 -3.85 11.16 -0.91
CA ASP A 72 -4.55 12.43 -0.69
C ASP A 72 -5.23 12.91 -1.98
N PRO A 73 -6.51 13.35 -1.94
CA PRO A 73 -7.25 13.80 -3.12
C PRO A 73 -6.62 14.99 -3.85
N GLY A 74 -5.72 15.74 -3.21
CA GLY A 74 -4.90 16.74 -3.88
C GLY A 74 -3.93 16.17 -4.91
N MET A 75 -3.64 14.86 -4.86
CA MET A 75 -2.74 14.14 -5.79
C MET A 75 -3.44 13.04 -6.58
N ALA A 76 -4.56 12.50 -6.08
CA ALA A 76 -5.36 11.46 -6.73
C ALA A 76 -6.87 11.71 -6.54
N PRO A 77 -7.44 12.70 -7.23
CA PRO A 77 -8.88 13.02 -7.09
C PRO A 77 -9.79 12.03 -7.80
N GLY A 78 -9.30 11.21 -8.73
CA GLY A 78 -10.07 10.33 -9.59
C GLY A 78 -10.46 9.02 -8.90
N THR A 79 -11.24 9.11 -7.82
CA THR A 79 -11.76 7.97 -7.05
C THR A 79 -13.17 8.24 -6.54
N GLY A 80 -13.87 7.19 -6.08
CA GLY A 80 -15.25 7.29 -5.59
C GLY A 80 -15.36 7.88 -4.18
N THR A 81 -14.39 7.65 -3.32
CA THR A 81 -14.41 8.01 -1.89
C THR A 81 -13.17 8.81 -1.47
N PRO A 82 -12.94 10.00 -2.06
CA PRO A 82 -11.78 10.82 -1.72
C PRO A 82 -11.88 11.33 -0.28
N GLU A 83 -10.83 11.09 0.51
CA GLU A 83 -10.73 11.55 1.91
C GLU A 83 -9.41 12.30 2.12
N PRO A 84 -9.42 13.53 2.67
CA PRO A 84 -8.21 14.30 2.97
C PRO A 84 -7.27 13.63 3.96
N GLY A 85 -5.99 14.02 3.94
CA GLY A 85 -4.99 13.50 4.86
C GLY A 85 -4.44 12.13 4.48
N GLY A 86 -4.52 11.77 3.21
CA GLY A 86 -3.96 10.53 2.66
C GLY A 86 -2.45 10.56 2.47
N MET A 87 -1.92 9.47 1.91
CA MET A 87 -0.52 9.39 1.51
C MET A 87 -0.20 10.37 0.38
N THR A 88 1.02 10.83 0.32
CA THR A 88 1.54 11.42 -0.91
C THR A 88 1.73 10.34 -1.98
N SER A 89 1.72 10.72 -3.25
CA SER A 89 2.06 9.81 -4.35
C SER A 89 3.45 9.18 -4.17
N ARG A 90 4.39 9.92 -3.56
CA ARG A 90 5.74 9.42 -3.25
C ARG A 90 5.72 8.30 -2.23
N GLU A 91 4.96 8.47 -1.16
CA GLU A 91 4.82 7.45 -0.10
C GLU A 91 4.16 6.17 -0.63
N LEU A 92 3.10 6.29 -1.45
CA LEU A 92 2.48 5.13 -2.08
C LEU A 92 3.47 4.36 -2.96
N LEU A 93 4.19 5.04 -3.86
CA LEU A 93 5.16 4.40 -4.74
C LEU A 93 6.30 3.74 -3.96
N GLU A 94 6.73 4.34 -2.86
CA GLU A 94 7.74 3.76 -1.97
C GLU A 94 7.22 2.50 -1.25
N ALA A 95 5.98 2.54 -0.74
CA ALA A 95 5.34 1.39 -0.11
C ALA A 95 5.23 0.22 -1.10
N VAL A 96 4.69 0.47 -2.29
CA VAL A 96 4.54 -0.55 -3.35
C VAL A 96 5.89 -1.15 -3.74
N ARG A 97 6.90 -0.30 -3.94
CA ARG A 97 8.26 -0.75 -4.26
C ARG A 97 8.80 -1.69 -3.21
N ARG A 98 8.74 -1.28 -1.95
CA ARG A 98 9.26 -2.08 -0.84
C ARG A 98 8.50 -3.39 -0.67
N ILE A 99 7.17 -3.33 -0.66
CA ILE A 99 6.33 -4.54 -0.53
C ILE A 99 6.68 -5.54 -1.64
N CYS A 100 6.71 -5.10 -2.89
CA CYS A 100 6.96 -5.98 -4.04
C CYS A 100 8.41 -6.48 -4.13
N LEU A 101 9.37 -5.74 -3.59
CA LEU A 101 10.78 -6.11 -3.60
C LEU A 101 11.17 -7.01 -2.41
N GLU A 102 10.60 -6.75 -1.23
CA GLU A 102 11.02 -7.39 0.02
C GLU A 102 10.12 -8.58 0.42
N LEU A 103 8.85 -8.63 -0.06
CA LEU A 103 7.91 -9.69 0.26
C LEU A 103 7.65 -10.64 -0.93
N PRO A 104 7.26 -11.90 -0.67
CA PRO A 104 6.89 -12.86 -1.71
C PRO A 104 5.51 -12.54 -2.30
N VAL A 105 5.37 -11.37 -2.95
CA VAL A 105 4.12 -10.97 -3.60
C VAL A 105 3.80 -11.92 -4.74
N VAL A 106 2.61 -12.53 -4.70
CA VAL A 106 2.09 -13.52 -5.68
C VAL A 106 0.94 -12.96 -6.52
N GLY A 107 0.32 -11.88 -6.09
CA GLY A 107 -0.74 -11.19 -6.82
C GLY A 107 -0.84 -9.73 -6.37
N ILE A 108 -1.32 -8.87 -7.27
CA ILE A 108 -1.55 -7.46 -7.00
C ILE A 108 -2.76 -7.00 -7.82
N ASP A 109 -3.56 -6.13 -7.24
CA ASP A 109 -4.51 -5.30 -7.97
C ASP A 109 -4.31 -3.81 -7.64
N VAL A 110 -4.88 -2.95 -8.49
CA VAL A 110 -5.02 -1.52 -8.25
C VAL A 110 -6.49 -1.19 -8.49
N VAL A 111 -7.18 -0.75 -7.46
CA VAL A 111 -8.63 -0.59 -7.45
C VAL A 111 -9.05 0.86 -7.21
N GLU A 112 -10.34 1.13 -7.36
CA GLU A 112 -11.00 2.42 -7.12
C GLU A 112 -10.56 3.57 -8.05
N VAL A 113 -9.82 3.31 -9.10
CA VAL A 113 -9.50 4.35 -10.10
C VAL A 113 -10.75 4.69 -10.90
N SER A 114 -11.20 5.94 -10.81
CA SER A 114 -12.42 6.43 -11.47
C SER A 114 -12.11 7.62 -12.39
N PRO A 115 -11.81 7.38 -13.68
CA PRO A 115 -11.49 8.45 -14.63
C PRO A 115 -12.53 9.57 -14.75
N PRO A 116 -13.87 9.30 -14.60
CA PRO A 116 -14.86 10.37 -14.64
C PRO A 116 -14.74 11.43 -13.54
N PHE A 117 -14.07 11.10 -12.44
CA PHE A 117 -13.81 12.02 -11.32
C PHE A 117 -12.40 12.59 -11.36
N ASP A 118 -11.58 12.15 -12.31
CA ASP A 118 -10.17 12.55 -12.39
C ASP A 118 -9.99 13.95 -12.99
N SER A 119 -8.85 14.55 -12.75
CA SER A 119 -8.47 15.83 -13.33
C SER A 119 -7.18 15.64 -14.13
N ALA A 120 -7.25 15.86 -15.44
CA ALA A 120 -6.13 15.69 -16.37
C ALA A 120 -5.44 14.32 -16.25
N ASP A 121 -6.20 13.26 -15.96
CA ASP A 121 -5.73 11.87 -15.83
C ASP A 121 -4.63 11.64 -14.77
N ILE A 122 -4.48 12.55 -13.81
CA ILE A 122 -3.39 12.46 -12.82
C ILE A 122 -3.50 11.21 -11.95
N THR A 123 -4.71 10.79 -11.58
CA THR A 123 -4.94 9.55 -10.82
C THR A 123 -4.66 8.32 -11.68
N ALA A 124 -5.14 8.31 -12.93
CA ALA A 124 -4.88 7.22 -13.87
C ALA A 124 -3.38 7.07 -14.15
N ILE A 125 -2.65 8.18 -14.30
CA ILE A 125 -1.19 8.18 -14.48
C ILE A 125 -0.49 7.63 -13.23
N LEU A 126 -0.95 8.01 -12.03
CA LEU A 126 -0.41 7.47 -10.78
C LEU A 126 -0.65 5.96 -10.67
N ALA A 127 -1.87 5.49 -10.98
CA ALA A 127 -2.21 4.06 -10.98
C ALA A 127 -1.33 3.26 -11.95
N ASN A 128 -1.14 3.78 -13.18
CA ASN A 128 -0.21 3.19 -14.14
C ASN A 128 1.23 3.14 -13.57
N ARG A 129 1.66 4.19 -12.87
CA ARG A 129 2.99 4.21 -12.23
C ARG A 129 3.08 3.19 -11.10
N VAL A 130 2.04 2.95 -10.32
CA VAL A 130 1.99 1.89 -9.30
C VAL A 130 2.21 0.52 -9.92
N VAL A 131 1.53 0.22 -11.04
CA VAL A 131 1.74 -1.06 -11.76
C VAL A 131 3.19 -1.19 -12.23
N LEU A 132 3.75 -0.16 -12.84
CA LEU A 132 5.14 -0.17 -13.31
C LEU A 132 6.12 -0.37 -12.15
N GLU A 133 5.90 0.28 -11.02
CA GLU A 133 6.72 0.15 -9.82
C GLU A 133 6.68 -1.28 -9.28
N ALA A 134 5.49 -1.88 -9.19
CA ALA A 134 5.29 -3.25 -8.72
C ALA A 134 6.01 -4.27 -9.63
N VAL A 135 5.80 -4.19 -10.95
CA VAL A 135 6.42 -5.10 -11.91
C VAL A 135 7.94 -4.98 -11.88
N SER A 136 8.47 -3.76 -11.83
CA SER A 136 9.91 -3.50 -11.76
C SER A 136 10.54 -4.04 -10.47
N ALA A 137 9.86 -3.85 -9.33
CA ALA A 137 10.32 -4.34 -8.03
C ALA A 137 10.32 -5.88 -7.97
N ILE A 138 9.26 -6.53 -8.48
CA ILE A 138 9.17 -7.99 -8.56
C ILE A 138 10.27 -8.55 -9.48
N ALA A 139 10.50 -7.93 -10.64
CA ALA A 139 11.56 -8.32 -11.55
C ALA A 139 12.96 -8.22 -10.90
N LYS A 140 13.21 -7.11 -10.19
CA LYS A 140 14.45 -6.90 -9.44
C LYS A 140 14.63 -7.94 -8.33
N ARG A 141 13.59 -8.25 -7.56
CA ARG A 141 13.62 -9.31 -6.55
C ARG A 141 14.00 -10.67 -7.17
N LYS A 142 13.35 -11.03 -8.28
CA LYS A 142 13.61 -12.30 -8.98
C LYS A 142 15.04 -12.41 -9.53
N SER A 143 15.70 -11.29 -9.82
CA SER A 143 17.10 -11.25 -10.22
C SER A 143 18.09 -11.16 -9.05
N GLY A 144 17.62 -11.27 -7.79
CA GLY A 144 18.47 -11.19 -6.61
C GLY A 144 18.83 -9.77 -6.17
N GLY A 145 18.20 -8.77 -6.74
CA GLY A 145 18.41 -7.37 -6.34
C GLY A 145 17.74 -7.02 -5.00
N SER A 146 18.30 -6.05 -4.31
CA SER A 146 17.81 -5.55 -3.02
C SER A 146 17.34 -4.10 -3.10
N TYR A 147 16.60 -3.67 -2.05
CA TYR A 147 16.19 -2.29 -1.89
C TYR A 147 17.38 -1.42 -1.44
N SER A 148 17.54 -0.29 -2.09
CA SER A 148 18.49 0.75 -1.69
C SER A 148 17.93 2.13 -2.03
N PRO A 149 17.37 2.86 -1.05
CA PRO A 149 16.75 4.17 -1.29
C PRO A 149 17.75 5.25 -1.64
N THR A 150 19.00 5.04 -1.27
CA THR A 150 20.09 6.03 -1.42
C THR A 150 21.09 5.66 -2.51
N GLN A 151 20.81 4.62 -3.29
CA GLN A 151 21.71 4.24 -4.37
C GLN A 151 21.81 5.36 -5.42
N ASN A 152 23.04 5.80 -5.67
CA ASN A 152 23.30 6.77 -6.72
C ASN A 152 22.92 6.18 -8.09
N LEU A 153 22.29 7.01 -8.93
CA LEU A 153 21.90 6.61 -10.29
C LEU A 153 23.11 6.19 -11.13
N LEU A 154 24.26 6.78 -10.88
CA LEU A 154 25.52 6.49 -11.61
C LEU A 154 26.23 5.22 -11.14
N ASP A 155 25.78 4.62 -10.03
CA ASP A 155 26.35 3.38 -9.47
C ASP A 155 25.53 2.12 -9.86
N ARG A 156 24.71 2.22 -10.91
CA ARG A 156 23.86 1.14 -11.41
C ARG A 156 24.54 0.32 -12.48
#